data_7e42509480666a661a9a5694370ca129
#
_entry.id   7e42509480666a661a9a5694370ca129
#
_cell.length_a   1.000
_cell.length_b   1.000
_cell.length_c   1.000
_cell.angle_alpha   90.00
_cell.angle_beta   90.00
_cell.angle_gamma   90.00
#
_symmetry.space_group_name_H-M   'P 1'
#
loop_
_entity.id
_entity.type
_entity.pdbx_description
1 polymer ?
#
loop_
_entity_poly.entity_id
_entity_poly.type
_entity_poly.pdbx_seq_one_letter_code
_entity_poly.pdbx_strand_id
1 'polypeptide(L)'
;MTADPNPDSPRTAISNPPIQPMPANLGPGDVIRASAMPDLPPPTRELTPVAKLIDVSKCIGCKACQSACAEWNDTTPEIGYATGSYQHPADLSSEMFTLMRYAEYENPDNGNFEWLIRKDGCMHCTDPGCLKACPSPGAIVQYSNGIVDFIHENCIGCGYCITGCPFDIPRISPTKHVSYKCTLCSDRVAVGQGPACAKACPTQAIVFGTKEDMVTHAEARVEDLKSR
;
A
#
# COMPACT_ATOMS: atom_id res chain seq x y z
N MET A 1 26.70 -4.24 27.71
CA MET A 1 25.42 -3.57 27.98
C MET A 1 25.73 -2.10 28.20
N THR A 2 25.70 -1.30 27.14
CA THR A 2 25.88 0.15 27.21
C THR A 2 24.47 0.76 27.21
N ALA A 3 24.16 1.48 28.29
CA ALA A 3 22.87 2.14 28.47
C ALA A 3 22.64 3.17 27.37
N ASP A 4 21.39 3.23 26.92
CA ASP A 4 20.88 4.20 25.95
C ASP A 4 21.11 5.63 26.47
N PRO A 5 21.80 6.51 25.72
CA PRO A 5 22.27 7.78 26.25
C PRO A 5 21.24 8.91 26.35
N ASN A 6 19.97 8.72 26.02
CA ASN A 6 18.93 9.72 26.32
C ASN A 6 17.49 9.23 26.19
N PRO A 7 16.81 8.84 27.29
CA PRO A 7 15.39 8.52 27.28
C PRO A 7 14.46 9.74 27.03
N ASP A 8 14.96 10.95 27.12
CA ASP A 8 14.18 12.20 27.03
C ASP A 8 14.39 12.97 25.71
N SER A 9 15.03 12.37 24.72
CA SER A 9 15.00 12.93 23.37
C SER A 9 13.53 13.07 22.93
N PRO A 10 13.04 14.29 22.60
CA PRO A 10 11.68 14.46 22.13
C PRO A 10 11.57 13.60 20.87
N ARG A 11 10.86 12.47 20.99
CA ARG A 11 10.39 11.73 19.84
C ARG A 11 9.55 12.74 19.07
N THR A 12 10.13 13.34 18.06
CA THR A 12 9.38 14.19 17.15
C THR A 12 8.26 13.34 16.60
N ALA A 13 7.09 13.48 17.18
CA ALA A 13 5.87 12.90 16.65
C ALA A 13 5.80 13.44 15.23
N ILE A 14 6.04 12.56 14.25
CA ILE A 14 5.85 12.91 12.87
C ILE A 14 4.35 13.02 12.73
N SER A 15 3.84 14.23 12.94
CA SER A 15 2.50 14.58 12.52
C SER A 15 2.50 14.36 11.01
N ASN A 16 1.62 13.48 10.52
CA ASN A 16 1.36 13.43 9.09
C ASN A 16 1.17 14.87 8.63
N PRO A 17 1.99 15.38 7.69
CA PRO A 17 1.84 16.76 7.24
C PRO A 17 0.38 16.94 6.80
N PRO A 18 -0.23 18.12 7.02
CA PRO A 18 -1.58 18.36 6.58
C PRO A 18 -1.62 18.15 5.08
N ILE A 19 -2.27 17.07 4.65
CA ILE A 19 -2.50 16.78 3.25
C ILE A 19 -3.38 17.92 2.76
N GLN A 20 -2.88 18.71 1.81
CA GLN A 20 -3.70 19.75 1.21
C GLN A 20 -4.97 19.10 0.66
N PRO A 21 -6.15 19.66 0.93
CA PRO A 21 -7.39 19.12 0.42
C PRO A 21 -7.29 19.01 -1.10
N MET A 22 -7.24 17.78 -1.59
CA MET A 22 -7.34 17.53 -3.02
C MET A 22 -8.78 17.81 -3.44
N PRO A 23 -8.99 18.36 -4.64
CA PRO A 23 -10.35 18.60 -5.12
C PRO A 23 -11.13 17.27 -5.12
N ALA A 24 -12.37 17.33 -4.65
CA ALA A 24 -13.22 16.17 -4.44
C ALA A 24 -13.26 15.24 -5.66
N ASN A 25 -12.99 13.97 -5.41
CA ASN A 25 -13.02 12.82 -6.32
C ASN A 25 -11.99 12.83 -7.46
N LEU A 26 -11.19 11.77 -7.51
CA LEU A 26 -10.41 11.42 -8.70
C LEU A 26 -11.38 11.03 -9.83
N GLY A 27 -11.14 11.55 -11.01
CA GLY A 27 -12.01 11.34 -12.16
C GLY A 27 -11.25 11.10 -13.47
N PRO A 28 -11.96 10.87 -14.55
CA PRO A 28 -11.34 10.65 -15.88
C PRO A 28 -10.36 11.74 -16.29
N GLY A 29 -10.61 13.00 -15.88
CA GLY A 29 -9.73 14.13 -16.16
C GLY A 29 -8.40 14.13 -15.39
N ASP A 30 -8.21 13.23 -14.42
CA ASP A 30 -6.98 13.10 -13.63
C ASP A 30 -6.10 11.94 -14.09
N VAL A 31 -6.55 11.17 -15.07
CA VAL A 31 -5.86 9.98 -15.59
C VAL A 31 -4.71 10.39 -16.48
N ILE A 32 -3.52 9.91 -16.17
CA ILE A 32 -2.31 10.12 -16.99
C ILE A 32 -1.92 8.89 -17.81
N ARG A 33 -2.36 7.70 -17.41
CA ARG A 33 -2.17 6.44 -18.14
C ARG A 33 -3.36 5.55 -17.97
N ALA A 34 -3.73 4.82 -19.01
CA ALA A 34 -4.74 3.75 -18.94
C ALA A 34 -4.28 2.54 -19.75
N SER A 35 -4.70 1.35 -19.31
CA SER A 35 -4.39 0.10 -20.00
C SER A 35 -4.96 0.10 -21.42
N ALA A 36 -4.17 -0.38 -22.39
CA ALA A 36 -4.53 -0.47 -23.81
C ALA A 36 -5.05 0.84 -24.45
N MET A 37 -4.70 1.99 -23.87
CA MET A 37 -5.05 3.33 -24.37
C MET A 37 -3.78 4.20 -24.42
N PRO A 38 -2.99 4.14 -25.50
CA PRO A 38 -1.72 4.87 -25.59
C PRO A 38 -1.91 6.39 -25.71
N ASP A 39 -3.01 6.84 -26.30
CA ASP A 39 -3.25 8.25 -26.64
C ASP A 39 -4.33 8.85 -25.73
N LEU A 40 -3.96 9.12 -24.47
CA LEU A 40 -4.82 9.87 -23.58
C LEU A 40 -4.61 11.38 -23.74
N PRO A 41 -5.67 12.19 -23.61
CA PRO A 41 -5.52 13.63 -23.49
C PRO A 41 -4.70 13.96 -22.22
N PRO A 42 -4.00 15.11 -22.20
CA PRO A 42 -3.32 15.54 -20.99
C PRO A 42 -4.31 15.70 -19.83
N PRO A 43 -3.89 15.44 -18.59
CA PRO A 43 -4.77 15.58 -17.43
C PRO A 43 -5.27 17.02 -17.31
N THR A 44 -6.50 17.19 -16.89
CA THR A 44 -7.12 18.52 -16.72
C THR A 44 -6.58 19.27 -15.52
N ARG A 45 -5.91 18.56 -14.61
CA ARG A 45 -5.25 19.14 -13.43
C ARG A 45 -4.04 18.30 -13.01
N GLU A 46 -3.00 18.98 -12.55
CA GLU A 46 -1.87 18.33 -11.89
C GLU A 46 -2.17 18.14 -10.41
N LEU A 47 -2.06 16.91 -9.93
CA LEU A 47 -2.19 16.57 -8.52
C LEU A 47 -0.81 16.27 -7.94
N THR A 48 -0.59 16.67 -6.69
CA THR A 48 0.65 16.34 -5.99
C THR A 48 0.80 14.82 -5.84
N PRO A 49 1.90 14.24 -6.31
CA PRO A 49 2.15 12.81 -6.12
C PRO A 49 2.19 12.43 -4.64
N VAL A 50 1.48 11.35 -4.30
CA VAL A 50 1.40 10.84 -2.94
C VAL A 50 2.05 9.45 -2.84
N ALA A 51 2.51 9.12 -1.64
CA ALA A 51 3.09 7.82 -1.35
C ALA A 51 2.79 7.37 0.08
N LYS A 52 2.90 6.07 0.26
CA LYS A 52 2.86 5.39 1.55
C LYS A 52 4.26 4.83 1.84
N LEU A 53 4.84 5.21 2.97
CA LEU A 53 6.07 4.63 3.49
C LEU A 53 5.74 3.54 4.50
N ILE A 54 6.43 2.42 4.41
CA ILE A 54 6.32 1.29 5.33
C ILE A 54 7.68 1.05 5.97
N ASP A 55 7.82 1.41 7.23
CA ASP A 55 9.01 1.13 8.06
C ASP A 55 8.83 -0.20 8.78
N VAL A 56 9.41 -1.26 8.24
CA VAL A 56 9.29 -2.60 8.82
C VAL A 56 9.96 -2.71 10.19
N SER A 57 10.93 -1.84 10.50
CA SER A 57 11.62 -1.83 11.79
C SER A 57 10.75 -1.35 12.95
N LYS A 58 9.65 -0.64 12.66
CA LYS A 58 8.65 -0.18 13.63
C LYS A 58 7.42 -1.09 13.71
N CYS A 59 7.31 -2.05 12.79
CA CYS A 59 6.11 -2.89 12.70
C CYS A 59 6.09 -3.93 13.83
N ILE A 60 5.00 -3.98 14.58
CA ILE A 60 4.77 -4.94 15.67
C ILE A 60 3.80 -6.07 15.26
N GLY A 61 3.40 -6.16 14.01
CA GLY A 61 2.51 -7.21 13.52
C GLY A 61 1.08 -7.19 14.07
N CYS A 62 0.61 -6.07 14.62
CA CYS A 62 -0.69 -5.97 15.30
C CYS A 62 -1.93 -6.14 14.40
N LYS A 63 -1.77 -6.17 13.08
CA LYS A 63 -2.83 -6.33 12.06
C LYS A 63 -3.89 -5.21 12.03
N ALA A 64 -3.74 -4.11 12.78
CA ALA A 64 -4.67 -2.99 12.73
C ALA A 64 -4.87 -2.43 11.31
N CYS A 65 -3.82 -2.46 10.48
CA CYS A 65 -3.89 -2.06 9.07
C CYS A 65 -4.75 -3.00 8.22
N GLN A 66 -4.83 -4.30 8.54
CA GLN A 66 -5.71 -5.26 7.87
C GLN A 66 -7.17 -4.96 8.23
N SER A 67 -7.48 -4.86 9.52
CA SER A 67 -8.84 -4.59 9.99
C SER A 67 -9.35 -3.25 9.47
N ALA A 68 -8.53 -2.18 9.55
CA ALA A 68 -8.92 -0.88 9.04
C ALA A 68 -9.12 -0.85 7.51
N CYS A 69 -8.37 -1.68 6.77
CA CYS A 69 -8.55 -1.81 5.32
C CYS A 69 -9.85 -2.53 4.98
N ALA A 70 -10.16 -3.62 5.69
CA ALA A 70 -11.40 -4.37 5.50
C ALA A 70 -12.63 -3.52 5.86
N GLU A 71 -12.60 -2.88 7.02
CA GLU A 71 -13.68 -1.99 7.48
C GLU A 71 -13.96 -0.85 6.51
N TRP A 72 -12.90 -0.17 6.05
CA TRP A 72 -13.07 0.97 5.15
C TRP A 72 -13.57 0.58 3.75
N ASN A 73 -13.12 -0.56 3.23
CA ASN A 73 -13.48 -1.01 1.89
C ASN A 73 -14.72 -1.92 1.89
N ASP A 74 -15.39 -2.08 3.02
CA ASP A 74 -16.58 -2.93 3.19
C ASP A 74 -16.33 -4.35 2.64
N THR A 75 -15.18 -4.93 3.02
CA THR A 75 -14.80 -6.29 2.61
C THR A 75 -14.93 -7.27 3.77
N THR A 76 -15.26 -8.51 3.45
CA THR A 76 -15.45 -9.61 4.41
C THR A 76 -14.48 -10.74 4.12
N PRO A 77 -13.17 -10.57 4.43
CA PRO A 77 -12.18 -11.59 4.13
C PRO A 77 -12.44 -12.87 4.93
N GLU A 78 -12.34 -14.00 4.26
CA GLU A 78 -12.37 -15.30 4.92
C GLU A 78 -11.04 -15.52 5.67
N ILE A 79 -11.08 -15.48 6.98
CA ILE A 79 -9.88 -15.62 7.82
C ILE A 79 -9.46 -17.10 7.93
N GLY A 80 -10.42 -18.02 7.99
CA GLY A 80 -10.15 -19.46 8.15
C GLY A 80 -9.71 -19.82 9.57
N TYR A 81 -9.19 -21.04 9.72
CA TYR A 81 -8.67 -21.56 10.98
C TYR A 81 -7.16 -21.30 11.07
N ALA A 82 -6.66 -21.22 12.31
CA ALA A 82 -5.23 -21.11 12.56
C ALA A 82 -4.48 -22.37 12.05
N THR A 83 -3.48 -22.14 11.19
CA THR A 83 -2.67 -23.21 10.56
C THR A 83 -1.26 -23.29 11.12
N GLY A 84 -1.05 -22.76 12.32
CA GLY A 84 0.29 -22.67 12.94
C GLY A 84 1.08 -21.42 12.51
N SER A 85 0.50 -20.55 11.69
CA SER A 85 1.08 -19.27 11.29
C SER A 85 0.31 -18.10 11.91
N TYR A 86 1.02 -17.01 12.18
CA TYR A 86 0.40 -15.73 12.56
C TYR A 86 -0.22 -15.00 11.36
N GLN A 87 0.07 -15.44 10.14
CA GLN A 87 -0.45 -14.88 8.91
C GLN A 87 -1.87 -15.40 8.65
N HIS A 88 -2.85 -14.53 8.79
CA HIS A 88 -4.26 -14.80 8.53
C HIS A 88 -4.91 -13.60 7.84
N PRO A 89 -5.62 -13.83 6.73
CA PRO A 89 -5.69 -15.09 5.96
C PRO A 89 -4.31 -15.50 5.40
N ALA A 90 -4.23 -16.67 4.75
CA ALA A 90 -2.96 -17.18 4.23
C ALA A 90 -2.36 -16.31 3.11
N ASP A 91 -3.21 -15.64 2.32
CA ASP A 91 -2.78 -14.79 1.21
C ASP A 91 -3.72 -13.59 1.01
N LEU A 92 -3.33 -12.65 0.15
CA LEU A 92 -4.19 -11.60 -0.39
C LEU A 92 -5.35 -12.22 -1.16
N SER A 93 -6.48 -11.53 -1.19
CA SER A 93 -7.66 -11.94 -1.96
C SER A 93 -8.42 -10.74 -2.49
N SER A 94 -9.52 -10.99 -3.22
CA SER A 94 -10.45 -9.92 -3.61
C SER A 94 -11.14 -9.24 -2.43
N GLU A 95 -11.04 -9.82 -1.24
CA GLU A 95 -11.61 -9.30 0.00
C GLU A 95 -10.52 -8.91 1.03
N MET A 96 -9.23 -9.16 0.74
CA MET A 96 -8.10 -8.82 1.60
C MET A 96 -7.03 -8.08 0.80
N PHE A 97 -7.07 -6.74 0.81
CA PHE A 97 -6.16 -5.88 0.04
C PHE A 97 -4.83 -5.58 0.76
N THR A 98 -4.75 -5.90 2.04
CA THR A 98 -3.59 -5.66 2.90
C THR A 98 -3.41 -6.86 3.80
N LEU A 99 -2.20 -7.42 3.83
CA LEU A 99 -1.86 -8.60 4.61
C LEU A 99 -0.57 -8.35 5.39
N MET A 100 -0.52 -8.83 6.63
CA MET A 100 0.71 -8.90 7.40
C MET A 100 1.38 -10.24 7.17
N ARG A 101 2.58 -10.21 6.58
CA ARG A 101 3.42 -11.38 6.37
C ARG A 101 4.35 -11.57 7.55
N TYR A 102 4.50 -12.82 7.97
CA TYR A 102 5.40 -13.24 9.05
C TYR A 102 6.35 -14.30 8.49
N ALA A 103 7.63 -14.10 8.67
CA ALA A 103 8.64 -15.09 8.39
C ALA A 103 9.55 -15.25 9.59
N GLU A 104 9.86 -16.49 9.92
CA GLU A 104 10.78 -16.87 10.99
C GLU A 104 12.14 -17.12 10.36
N TYR A 105 13.18 -16.56 10.95
CA TYR A 105 14.52 -16.63 10.43
C TYR A 105 15.52 -16.87 11.57
N GLU A 106 16.32 -17.89 11.42
CA GLU A 106 17.47 -18.12 12.30
C GLU A 106 18.69 -17.45 11.63
N ASN A 107 19.24 -16.45 12.33
CA ASN A 107 20.38 -15.71 11.82
C ASN A 107 21.64 -16.61 11.88
N PRO A 108 22.26 -16.97 10.74
CA PRO A 108 23.38 -17.89 10.68
C PRO A 108 24.63 -17.36 11.36
N ASP A 109 24.77 -16.03 11.52
CA ASP A 109 25.96 -15.40 12.08
C ASP A 109 25.98 -15.43 13.62
N ASN A 110 24.81 -15.44 14.25
CA ASN A 110 24.71 -15.36 15.72
C ASN A 110 23.77 -16.41 16.36
N GLY A 111 23.07 -17.20 15.53
CA GLY A 111 22.11 -18.22 16.01
C GLY A 111 20.85 -17.64 16.65
N ASN A 112 20.63 -16.33 16.55
CA ASN A 112 19.44 -15.71 17.10
C ASN A 112 18.24 -15.94 16.19
N PHE A 113 17.10 -16.17 16.82
CA PHE A 113 15.82 -16.25 16.14
C PHE A 113 15.26 -14.84 15.91
N GLU A 114 14.89 -14.55 14.68
CA GLU A 114 14.34 -13.26 14.28
C GLU A 114 12.97 -13.44 13.63
N TRP A 115 12.06 -12.53 13.93
CA TRP A 115 10.77 -12.40 13.26
C TRP A 115 10.83 -11.27 12.25
N LEU A 116 10.64 -11.64 10.98
CA LEU A 116 10.54 -10.69 9.90
C LEU A 116 9.06 -10.42 9.63
N ILE A 117 8.62 -9.24 10.01
CA ILE A 117 7.22 -8.82 9.88
C ILE A 117 7.12 -7.69 8.87
N ARG A 118 6.30 -7.88 7.84
CA ARG A 118 6.07 -6.83 6.84
C ARG A 118 4.61 -6.73 6.42
N LYS A 119 4.18 -5.52 6.11
CA LYS A 119 2.92 -5.29 5.44
C LYS A 119 3.06 -5.62 3.95
N ASP A 120 2.14 -6.46 3.44
CA ASP A 120 1.99 -6.75 2.03
C ASP A 120 0.77 -6.04 1.43
N GLY A 121 0.87 -5.62 0.19
CA GLY A 121 -0.19 -4.90 -0.53
C GLY A 121 0.37 -4.07 -1.68
N CYS A 122 -0.48 -3.43 -2.46
CA CYS A 122 -0.09 -2.68 -3.65
C CYS A 122 0.89 -1.54 -3.32
N MET A 123 1.94 -1.44 -4.13
CA MET A 123 2.98 -0.40 -4.04
C MET A 123 2.64 0.87 -4.82
N HIS A 124 1.57 0.86 -5.62
CA HIS A 124 1.20 1.97 -6.52
C HIS A 124 2.41 2.49 -7.32
N CYS A 125 2.99 1.58 -8.10
CA CYS A 125 4.24 1.79 -8.84
C CYS A 125 4.20 3.04 -9.71
N THR A 126 5.32 3.75 -9.80
CA THR A 126 5.49 4.87 -10.73
C THR A 126 5.36 4.41 -12.19
N ASP A 127 5.82 3.19 -12.47
CA ASP A 127 5.68 2.52 -13.77
C ASP A 127 4.97 1.16 -13.57
N PRO A 128 3.62 1.14 -13.57
CA PRO A 128 2.85 -0.02 -13.16
C PRO A 128 2.83 -1.12 -14.22
N GLY A 129 3.53 -2.24 -13.95
CA GLY A 129 3.55 -3.41 -14.83
C GLY A 129 2.17 -4.05 -15.01
N CYS A 130 1.31 -4.03 -14.00
CA CYS A 130 -0.07 -4.50 -14.11
C CYS A 130 -0.90 -3.73 -15.14
N LEU A 131 -0.70 -2.40 -15.24
CA LEU A 131 -1.34 -1.55 -16.24
C LEU A 131 -0.86 -1.89 -17.66
N LYS A 132 0.47 -2.06 -17.81
CA LYS A 132 1.07 -2.42 -19.11
C LYS A 132 0.65 -3.80 -19.61
N ALA A 133 0.46 -4.74 -18.70
CA ALA A 133 0.05 -6.11 -19.03
C ALA A 133 -1.45 -6.24 -19.34
N CYS A 134 -2.27 -5.27 -18.95
CA CYS A 134 -3.71 -5.36 -19.09
C CYS A 134 -4.15 -5.09 -20.54
N PRO A 135 -4.84 -6.05 -21.22
CA PRO A 135 -5.29 -5.88 -22.60
C PRO A 135 -6.62 -5.13 -22.71
N SER A 136 -7.31 -4.93 -21.58
CA SER A 136 -8.63 -4.28 -21.60
C SER A 136 -8.51 -2.77 -21.52
N PRO A 137 -9.08 -2.01 -22.47
CA PRO A 137 -8.97 -0.56 -22.49
C PRO A 137 -9.54 0.08 -21.22
N GLY A 138 -8.73 0.90 -20.54
CA GLY A 138 -9.17 1.65 -19.37
C GLY A 138 -9.55 0.81 -18.14
N ALA A 139 -9.25 -0.49 -18.11
CA ALA A 139 -9.52 -1.33 -16.94
C ALA A 139 -8.55 -1.07 -15.78
N ILE A 140 -7.35 -0.59 -16.08
CA ILE A 140 -6.38 -0.13 -15.10
C ILE A 140 -5.96 1.27 -15.47
N VAL A 141 -6.05 2.19 -14.52
CA VAL A 141 -5.70 3.59 -14.72
C VAL A 141 -4.64 4.03 -13.72
N GLN A 142 -3.85 5.02 -14.11
CA GLN A 142 -2.97 5.74 -13.19
C GLN A 142 -3.35 7.21 -13.19
N TYR A 143 -3.61 7.74 -12.00
CA TYR A 143 -3.92 9.16 -11.81
C TYR A 143 -2.65 10.00 -11.69
N SER A 144 -2.76 11.30 -11.93
CA SER A 144 -1.64 12.26 -11.84
C SER A 144 -1.00 12.32 -10.44
N ASN A 145 -1.72 11.97 -9.38
CA ASN A 145 -1.16 11.82 -8.02
C ASN A 145 -0.38 10.51 -7.80
N GLY A 146 -0.25 9.65 -8.81
CA GLY A 146 0.48 8.38 -8.75
C GLY A 146 -0.36 7.18 -8.31
N ILE A 147 -1.62 7.35 -7.92
CA ILE A 147 -2.50 6.23 -7.56
C ILE A 147 -2.79 5.40 -8.81
N VAL A 148 -2.57 4.09 -8.71
CA VAL A 148 -2.98 3.12 -9.73
C VAL A 148 -4.27 2.47 -9.25
N ASP A 149 -5.32 2.51 -10.05
CA ASP A 149 -6.63 1.98 -9.70
C ASP A 149 -7.21 1.05 -10.76
N PHE A 150 -8.19 0.24 -10.36
CA PHE A 150 -8.84 -0.75 -11.19
C PHE A 150 -10.29 -0.34 -11.42
N ILE A 151 -10.67 -0.19 -12.67
CA ILE A 151 -12.03 0.15 -13.11
C ILE A 151 -12.73 -1.18 -13.43
N HIS A 152 -13.53 -1.66 -12.50
CA HIS A 152 -14.12 -3.00 -12.55
C HIS A 152 -15.05 -3.19 -13.75
N GLU A 153 -15.75 -2.13 -14.17
CA GLU A 153 -16.66 -2.14 -15.32
C GLU A 153 -15.95 -2.48 -16.65
N ASN A 154 -14.66 -2.15 -16.72
CA ASN A 154 -13.83 -2.42 -17.88
C ASN A 154 -13.01 -3.72 -17.75
N CYS A 155 -13.04 -4.36 -16.56
CA CYS A 155 -12.24 -5.54 -16.29
C CYS A 155 -12.88 -6.80 -16.87
N ILE A 156 -12.12 -7.55 -17.66
CA ILE A 156 -12.55 -8.83 -18.28
C ILE A 156 -12.10 -10.08 -17.51
N GLY A 157 -11.46 -9.92 -16.35
CA GLY A 157 -11.04 -11.05 -15.50
C GLY A 157 -9.93 -11.93 -16.04
N CYS A 158 -9.15 -11.49 -17.02
CA CYS A 158 -8.15 -12.32 -17.73
C CYS A 158 -6.90 -12.68 -16.90
N GLY A 159 -6.63 -11.99 -15.79
CA GLY A 159 -5.50 -12.29 -14.90
C GLY A 159 -4.13 -11.74 -15.31
N TYR A 160 -3.96 -11.12 -16.47
CA TYR A 160 -2.65 -10.61 -16.90
C TYR A 160 -2.04 -9.57 -15.96
N CYS A 161 -2.86 -8.83 -15.22
CA CYS A 161 -2.39 -7.92 -14.18
C CYS A 161 -1.68 -8.64 -13.02
N ILE A 162 -2.00 -9.91 -12.75
CA ILE A 162 -1.31 -10.74 -11.75
C ILE A 162 0.09 -11.04 -12.27
N THR A 163 0.20 -11.60 -13.46
CA THR A 163 1.49 -11.93 -14.10
C THR A 163 2.36 -10.69 -14.33
N GLY A 164 1.74 -9.53 -14.64
CA GLY A 164 2.43 -8.26 -14.83
C GLY A 164 2.88 -7.58 -13.54
N CYS A 165 2.47 -8.07 -12.37
CA CYS A 165 2.84 -7.49 -11.09
C CYS A 165 4.05 -8.20 -10.48
N PRO A 166 5.23 -7.55 -10.35
CA PRO A 166 6.41 -8.20 -9.75
C PRO A 166 6.26 -8.49 -8.26
N PHE A 167 5.20 -7.97 -7.63
CA PHE A 167 4.90 -8.16 -6.21
C PHE A 167 3.75 -9.15 -5.96
N ASP A 168 3.22 -9.75 -7.02
CA ASP A 168 2.08 -10.70 -6.94
C ASP A 168 0.89 -10.17 -6.12
N ILE A 169 0.41 -8.96 -6.42
CA ILE A 169 -0.62 -8.29 -5.62
C ILE A 169 -2.05 -8.48 -6.14
N PRO A 170 -2.38 -8.28 -7.43
CA PRO A 170 -3.76 -8.38 -7.87
C PRO A 170 -4.35 -9.78 -7.64
N ARG A 171 -5.64 -9.83 -7.28
CA ARG A 171 -6.38 -11.08 -7.11
C ARG A 171 -7.73 -10.97 -7.82
N ILE A 172 -8.13 -12.04 -8.50
CA ILE A 172 -9.44 -12.12 -9.17
C ILE A 172 -10.46 -12.61 -8.17
N SER A 173 -11.60 -11.93 -8.11
CA SER A 173 -12.76 -12.40 -7.37
C SER A 173 -13.33 -13.68 -8.00
N PRO A 174 -13.50 -14.76 -7.24
CA PRO A 174 -14.07 -16.01 -7.75
C PRO A 174 -15.55 -15.86 -8.11
N THR A 175 -16.23 -14.88 -7.55
CA THR A 175 -17.67 -14.67 -7.76
C THR A 175 -17.95 -13.58 -8.80
N LYS A 176 -17.19 -12.48 -8.76
CA LYS A 176 -17.41 -11.32 -9.66
C LYS A 176 -16.57 -11.38 -10.93
N HIS A 177 -15.56 -12.27 -10.99
CA HIS A 177 -14.66 -12.47 -12.14
C HIS A 177 -13.93 -11.20 -12.59
N VAL A 178 -13.69 -10.25 -11.67
CA VAL A 178 -12.90 -9.05 -11.90
C VAL A 178 -11.76 -8.97 -10.89
N SER A 179 -10.71 -8.22 -11.23
CA SER A 179 -9.50 -8.14 -10.41
C SER A 179 -9.58 -7.04 -9.36
N TYR A 180 -9.04 -7.33 -8.18
CA TYR A 180 -9.01 -6.44 -7.01
C TYR A 180 -7.59 -6.26 -6.49
N LYS A 181 -7.35 -5.11 -5.87
CA LYS A 181 -6.14 -4.79 -5.12
C LYS A 181 -6.38 -3.57 -4.22
N CYS A 182 -5.38 -3.21 -3.41
CA CYS A 182 -5.40 -1.95 -2.66
C CYS A 182 -5.59 -0.73 -3.59
N THR A 183 -6.54 0.14 -3.27
CA THR A 183 -6.87 1.38 -4.00
C THR A 183 -6.10 2.60 -3.48
N LEU A 184 -5.25 2.44 -2.44
CA LEU A 184 -4.66 3.51 -1.62
C LEU A 184 -5.74 4.38 -0.94
N CYS A 185 -6.96 3.85 -0.79
CA CYS A 185 -8.13 4.60 -0.34
C CYS A 185 -8.28 5.91 -1.14
N SER A 186 -8.35 5.80 -2.47
CA SER A 186 -8.41 6.94 -3.41
C SER A 186 -9.52 7.92 -3.05
N ASP A 187 -10.65 7.41 -2.54
CA ASP A 187 -11.77 8.16 -2.01
C ASP A 187 -11.40 9.03 -0.79
N ARG A 188 -10.63 8.47 0.17
CA ARG A 188 -10.14 9.23 1.33
C ARG A 188 -9.09 10.26 0.93
N VAL A 189 -8.16 9.85 0.06
CA VAL A 189 -7.10 10.72 -0.43
C VAL A 189 -7.70 11.91 -1.19
N ALA A 190 -8.75 11.68 -1.97
CA ALA A 190 -9.45 12.73 -2.70
C ALA A 190 -10.04 13.84 -1.81
N VAL A 191 -10.35 13.54 -0.55
CA VAL A 191 -10.86 14.52 0.42
C VAL A 191 -9.80 14.94 1.46
N GLY A 192 -8.52 14.73 1.16
CA GLY A 192 -7.41 15.16 2.02
C GLY A 192 -7.17 14.27 3.25
N GLN A 193 -7.71 13.05 3.25
CA GLN A 193 -7.49 12.08 4.33
C GLN A 193 -6.43 11.06 3.92
N GLY A 194 -5.64 10.60 4.88
CA GLY A 194 -4.72 9.48 4.64
C GLY A 194 -5.44 8.13 4.54
N PRO A 195 -4.81 7.12 3.91
CA PRO A 195 -5.34 5.75 3.83
C PRO A 195 -5.67 5.19 5.22
N ALA A 196 -6.72 4.37 5.30
CA ALA A 196 -7.19 3.79 6.56
C ALA A 196 -6.10 3.01 7.30
N CYS A 197 -5.28 2.26 6.57
CA CYS A 197 -4.15 1.50 7.13
C CYS A 197 -3.06 2.39 7.76
N ALA A 198 -2.80 3.57 7.21
CA ALA A 198 -1.84 4.51 7.78
C ALA A 198 -2.41 5.16 9.05
N LYS A 199 -3.71 5.57 9.00
CA LYS A 199 -4.40 6.15 10.15
C LYS A 199 -4.46 5.19 11.34
N ALA A 200 -4.65 3.91 11.09
CA ALA A 200 -4.81 2.89 12.13
C ALA A 200 -3.49 2.34 12.69
N CYS A 201 -2.33 2.71 12.12
CA CYS A 201 -1.04 2.16 12.54
C CYS A 201 -0.56 2.77 13.87
N PRO A 202 -0.56 2.00 15.00
CA PRO A 202 -0.26 2.57 16.31
C PRO A 202 1.21 2.95 16.49
N THR A 203 2.12 2.28 15.78
CA THR A 203 3.57 2.53 15.84
C THR A 203 4.04 3.50 14.76
N GLN A 204 3.12 3.99 13.90
CA GLN A 204 3.47 4.77 12.72
C GLN A 204 4.50 4.06 11.80
N ALA A 205 4.48 2.72 11.80
CA ALA A 205 5.22 1.93 10.82
C ALA A 205 4.69 2.17 9.39
N ILE A 206 3.43 2.59 9.26
CA ILE A 206 2.84 3.01 8.00
C ILE A 206 2.52 4.49 8.12
N VAL A 207 3.17 5.31 7.29
CA VAL A 207 2.90 6.74 7.16
C VAL A 207 2.53 7.08 5.72
N PHE A 208 1.85 8.20 5.53
CA PHE A 208 1.36 8.65 4.24
C PHE A 208 1.54 10.15 4.09
N GLY A 209 1.92 10.60 2.90
CA GLY A 209 2.13 12.01 2.60
C GLY A 209 2.45 12.22 1.13
N THR A 210 3.04 13.37 0.81
CA THR A 210 3.57 13.58 -0.54
C THR A 210 4.69 12.59 -0.82
N LYS A 211 4.89 12.24 -2.08
CA LYS A 211 5.97 11.31 -2.44
C LYS A 211 7.34 11.84 -2.03
N GLU A 212 7.57 13.14 -2.16
CA GLU A 212 8.82 13.80 -1.80
C GLU A 212 9.08 13.72 -0.30
N ASP A 213 8.09 14.06 0.53
CA ASP A 213 8.22 13.96 1.99
C ASP A 213 8.49 12.52 2.43
N MET A 214 7.81 11.53 1.80
CA MET A 214 8.00 10.12 2.15
C MET A 214 9.39 9.61 1.77
N VAL A 215 9.98 10.07 0.67
CA VAL A 215 11.35 9.74 0.28
C VAL A 215 12.34 10.34 1.28
N THR A 216 12.23 11.64 1.57
CA THR A 216 13.07 12.33 2.55
C THR A 216 13.01 11.66 3.93
N HIS A 217 11.81 11.29 4.36
CA HIS A 217 11.60 10.57 5.61
C HIS A 217 12.28 9.19 5.60
N ALA A 218 12.17 8.46 4.50
CA ALA A 218 12.78 7.14 4.37
C ALA A 218 14.30 7.23 4.43
N GLU A 219 14.91 8.19 3.73
CA GLU A 219 16.36 8.42 3.73
C GLU A 219 16.88 8.77 5.13
N ALA A 220 16.23 9.71 5.81
CA ALA A 220 16.57 10.07 7.18
C ALA A 220 16.46 8.88 8.14
N ARG A 221 15.44 8.02 7.96
CA ARG A 221 15.27 6.81 8.77
C ARG A 221 16.35 5.78 8.51
N VAL A 222 16.79 5.61 7.28
CA VAL A 222 17.91 4.72 6.93
C VAL A 222 19.21 5.16 7.62
N GLU A 223 19.50 6.45 7.62
CA GLU A 223 20.69 6.99 8.31
C GLU A 223 20.62 6.81 9.83
N ASP A 224 19.44 7.03 10.45
CA ASP A 224 19.21 6.72 11.86
C ASP A 224 19.47 5.24 12.18
N LEU A 225 18.96 4.32 11.36
CA LEU A 225 19.17 2.89 11.57
C LEU A 225 20.64 2.46 11.41
N LYS A 226 21.39 3.07 10.50
CA LYS A 226 22.82 2.78 10.31
C LYS A 226 23.68 3.29 11.48
N SER A 227 23.22 4.34 12.18
CA SER A 227 23.94 4.94 13.28
C SER A 227 23.83 4.19 14.62
N ARG A 228 22.95 3.20 14.71
CA ARG A 228 22.66 2.37 15.88
C ARG A 228 23.44 1.06 15.87
#